data_7c10ec200786c2549336301f155aca0b
#
_entry.id   7c10ec200786c2549336301f155aca0b
#
_cell.length_a   1.000
_cell.length_b   1.000
_cell.length_c   1.000
_cell.angle_alpha   90.00
_cell.angle_beta   90.00
_cell.angle_gamma   90.00
#
_symmetry.space_group_name_H-M   'P 1'
#
loop_
_entity.id
_entity.type
_entity.pdbx_description
1 polymer ?
#
loop_
_entity_poly.entity_id
_entity_poly.type
_entity_poly.pdbx_seq_one_letter_code
_entity_poly.pdbx_strand_id
1 'polypeptide(L)'
;MMRFTQEIISIFATNMNIMKLQLFSLTTLLALSLNSALAQTTNPSETAANKKVHAGLSLSSGMLFTNFETNTVERSGLGGFFGLGFGFNYAFTKNIGLSSGLEFHFERFSFETTGTTVFQYDYFDREIKQNRDGIDAENFTMTLDNRKQNTVAANIPIMLLFRTNMIGYFRYFGKFGLRNSILLRQRVNDAGISTENLGQQIKLEGMRAANDLFFLRTSAGIAAGTEWNFAATTSLSIEAGFYYGFTPIFNGNGKENRNGSTLYEVKNGERVYRSFKANQSVFEIKAILLF
;
A
#
# COMPACT_ATOMS: atom_id res chain seq x y z
N MET A 1 -27.52 20.60 18.72
CA MET A 1 -26.20 20.12 19.12
C MET A 1 -26.19 18.68 19.66
N MET A 2 -27.12 18.27 20.54
CA MET A 2 -27.18 16.90 21.11
C MET A 2 -27.50 15.78 20.10
N ARG A 3 -28.28 15.99 19.05
CA ARG A 3 -28.61 14.94 18.06
C ARG A 3 -27.43 14.56 17.17
N PHE A 4 -26.58 15.52 16.81
CA PHE A 4 -25.39 15.29 15.96
C PHE A 4 -24.33 14.44 16.66
N THR A 5 -24.18 14.59 17.98
CA THR A 5 -23.23 13.79 18.79
C THR A 5 -23.68 12.34 18.93
N GLN A 6 -25.00 12.09 19.01
CA GLN A 6 -25.53 10.72 19.09
C GLN A 6 -25.40 9.96 17.76
N GLU A 7 -25.54 10.61 16.61
CA GLU A 7 -25.32 9.97 15.31
C GLU A 7 -23.85 9.60 15.08
N ILE A 8 -22.92 10.47 15.44
CA ILE A 8 -21.46 10.16 15.33
C ILE A 8 -21.07 8.99 16.22
N ILE A 9 -21.59 8.95 17.45
CA ILE A 9 -21.33 7.83 18.39
C ILE A 9 -21.93 6.52 17.85
N SER A 10 -23.12 6.58 17.24
CA SER A 10 -23.77 5.41 16.62
C SER A 10 -22.98 4.88 15.42
N ILE A 11 -22.47 5.75 14.55
CA ILE A 11 -21.67 5.37 13.39
C ILE A 11 -20.32 4.76 13.84
N PHE A 12 -19.69 5.33 14.89
CA PHE A 12 -18.44 4.77 15.45
C PHE A 12 -18.67 3.40 16.11
N ALA A 13 -19.76 3.24 16.85
CA ALA A 13 -20.13 1.98 17.49
C ALA A 13 -20.46 0.89 16.46
N THR A 14 -21.13 1.24 15.35
CA THR A 14 -21.48 0.31 14.27
C THR A 14 -20.23 -0.15 13.52
N ASN A 15 -19.31 0.77 13.17
CA ASN A 15 -18.05 0.41 12.52
C ASN A 15 -17.12 -0.41 13.41
N MET A 16 -17.11 -0.16 14.71
CA MET A 16 -16.34 -0.93 15.68
C MET A 16 -16.88 -2.35 15.85
N ASN A 17 -18.20 -2.53 15.79
CA ASN A 17 -18.83 -3.84 15.84
C ASN A 17 -18.62 -4.65 14.58
N ILE A 18 -18.64 -4.03 13.39
CA ILE A 18 -18.32 -4.69 12.11
C ILE A 18 -16.85 -5.15 12.12
N MET A 19 -15.94 -4.31 12.59
CA MET A 19 -14.51 -4.65 12.69
C MET A 19 -14.25 -5.79 13.69
N LYS A 20 -14.95 -5.82 14.83
CA LYS A 20 -14.90 -6.92 15.80
C LYS A 20 -15.46 -8.22 15.21
N LEU A 21 -16.56 -8.14 14.45
CA LEU A 21 -17.17 -9.30 13.79
C LEU A 21 -16.25 -9.88 12.70
N GLN A 22 -15.57 -9.01 11.94
CA GLN A 22 -14.58 -9.43 10.96
C GLN A 22 -13.33 -10.05 11.60
N LEU A 23 -12.86 -9.48 12.72
CA LEU A 23 -11.75 -10.06 13.47
C LEU A 23 -12.14 -11.42 14.08
N PHE A 24 -13.35 -11.55 14.60
CA PHE A 24 -13.86 -12.80 15.17
C PHE A 24 -14.07 -13.88 14.11
N SER A 25 -14.54 -13.53 12.90
CA SER A 25 -14.66 -14.47 11.79
C SER A 25 -13.30 -14.94 11.27
N LEU A 26 -12.30 -14.06 11.25
CA LEU A 26 -10.94 -14.39 10.84
C LEU A 26 -10.24 -15.31 11.87
N THR A 27 -10.44 -15.06 13.16
CA THR A 27 -9.89 -15.91 14.24
C THR A 27 -10.58 -17.27 14.31
N THR A 28 -11.89 -17.36 14.04
CA THR A 28 -12.61 -18.64 13.96
C THR A 28 -12.21 -19.46 12.74
N LEU A 29 -11.99 -18.82 11.58
CA LEU A 29 -11.48 -19.51 10.40
C LEU A 29 -10.07 -20.05 10.61
N LEU A 30 -9.22 -19.25 11.26
CA LEU A 30 -7.84 -19.65 11.64
C LEU A 30 -7.87 -20.81 12.67
N ALA A 31 -8.74 -20.76 13.64
CA ALA A 31 -8.88 -21.79 14.66
C ALA A 31 -9.46 -23.11 14.09
N LEU A 32 -10.38 -23.04 13.13
CA LEU A 32 -10.91 -24.22 12.43
C LEU A 32 -9.87 -24.88 11.53
N SER A 33 -9.02 -24.10 10.87
CA SER A 33 -7.93 -24.63 10.06
C SER A 33 -6.82 -25.27 10.92
N LEU A 34 -6.57 -24.72 12.10
CA LEU A 34 -5.60 -25.27 13.08
C LEU A 34 -6.08 -26.62 13.65
N ASN A 35 -7.38 -26.77 13.96
CA ASN A 35 -7.92 -28.02 14.50
C ASN A 35 -7.88 -29.18 13.48
N SER A 36 -8.09 -28.91 12.18
CA SER A 36 -7.96 -29.93 11.14
C SER A 36 -6.51 -30.34 10.88
N ALA A 37 -5.54 -29.45 11.16
CA ALA A 37 -4.13 -29.74 11.03
C ALA A 37 -3.56 -30.56 12.21
N LEU A 38 -4.10 -30.39 13.42
CA LEU A 38 -3.69 -31.13 14.62
C LEU A 38 -4.20 -32.57 14.67
N ALA A 39 -5.20 -32.93 13.85
CA ALA A 39 -5.76 -34.29 13.82
C ALA A 39 -4.89 -35.33 13.07
N GLN A 40 -3.82 -34.89 12.40
CA GLN A 40 -2.91 -35.80 11.67
C GLN A 40 -1.63 -36.03 12.50
N THR A 41 -1.68 -37.00 13.39
CA THR A 41 -0.51 -37.52 14.13
C THR A 41 0.35 -38.42 13.24
N THR A 42 0.97 -37.88 12.22
CA THR A 42 2.11 -38.51 11.55
C THR A 42 3.29 -37.56 11.70
N ASN A 43 4.46 -38.08 12.06
CA ASN A 43 5.69 -37.33 12.17
C ASN A 43 5.78 -36.31 11.01
N PRO A 44 6.00 -35.02 11.28
CA PRO A 44 6.22 -34.03 10.22
C PRO A 44 7.49 -34.40 9.49
N SER A 45 7.36 -35.30 8.57
CA SER A 45 8.50 -35.93 7.90
C SER A 45 8.95 -35.06 6.75
N GLU A 46 10.18 -35.28 6.32
CA GLU A 46 10.88 -34.75 5.15
C GLU A 46 10.02 -34.57 3.88
N THR A 47 8.82 -35.15 3.84
CA THR A 47 7.88 -35.13 2.71
C THR A 47 7.35 -33.74 2.38
N ALA A 48 6.97 -32.93 3.39
CA ALA A 48 6.50 -31.56 3.15
C ALA A 48 7.68 -30.66 2.73
N ALA A 49 8.84 -30.88 3.35
CA ALA A 49 10.06 -30.11 3.06
C ALA A 49 10.58 -30.31 1.63
N ASN A 50 10.22 -31.41 0.98
CA ASN A 50 10.70 -31.80 -0.35
C ASN A 50 9.71 -31.53 -1.49
N LYS A 51 8.54 -30.96 -1.21
CA LYS A 51 7.64 -30.51 -2.27
C LYS A 51 8.33 -29.45 -3.14
N LYS A 52 8.18 -29.58 -4.47
CA LYS A 52 8.74 -28.59 -5.41
C LYS A 52 7.96 -27.27 -5.39
N VAL A 53 6.68 -27.31 -5.06
CA VAL A 53 5.79 -26.15 -5.03
C VAL A 53 5.07 -26.09 -3.69
N HIS A 54 5.13 -24.95 -3.04
CA HIS A 54 4.31 -24.60 -1.90
C HIS A 54 3.53 -23.35 -2.26
N ALA A 55 2.22 -23.37 -2.08
CA ALA A 55 1.37 -22.21 -2.28
C ALA A 55 0.60 -21.92 -0.99
N GLY A 56 0.18 -20.68 -0.80
CA GLY A 56 -0.52 -20.32 0.41
C GLY A 56 -1.13 -18.94 0.40
N LEU A 57 -1.87 -18.66 1.48
CA LEU A 57 -2.46 -17.34 1.72
C LEU A 57 -1.48 -16.45 2.45
N SER A 58 -1.34 -15.22 1.98
CA SER A 58 -0.46 -14.21 2.59
C SER A 58 -1.25 -13.08 3.23
N LEU A 59 -0.74 -12.63 4.37
CA LEU A 59 -1.15 -11.44 5.09
C LEU A 59 0.08 -10.59 5.34
N SER A 60 0.04 -9.32 4.97
CA SER A 60 1.16 -8.42 5.16
C SER A 60 0.74 -7.07 5.72
N SER A 61 1.66 -6.42 6.39
CA SER A 61 1.53 -5.05 6.87
C SER A 61 2.90 -4.40 6.95
N GLY A 62 2.95 -3.08 6.87
CA GLY A 62 4.22 -2.40 6.94
C GLY A 62 4.15 -0.89 6.83
N MET A 63 5.32 -0.30 6.70
CA MET A 63 5.55 1.14 6.67
C MET A 63 6.02 1.57 5.29
N LEU A 64 5.55 2.73 4.86
CA LEU A 64 5.92 3.38 3.60
C LEU A 64 6.75 4.63 3.91
N PHE A 65 7.95 4.67 3.37
CA PHE A 65 8.87 5.79 3.49
C PHE A 65 8.95 6.51 2.15
N THR A 66 8.18 7.59 2.03
CA THR A 66 8.17 8.42 0.83
C THR A 66 9.23 9.52 0.97
N ASN A 67 10.19 9.54 0.06
CA ASN A 67 11.24 10.55 -0.03
C ASN A 67 10.95 11.48 -1.20
N PHE A 68 10.64 12.74 -0.89
CA PHE A 68 10.49 13.81 -1.88
C PHE A 68 11.85 14.44 -2.17
N GLU A 69 12.17 14.61 -3.44
CA GLU A 69 13.41 15.28 -3.90
C GLU A 69 13.18 16.78 -4.18
N THR A 70 12.16 17.36 -3.57
CA THR A 70 11.78 18.76 -3.75
C THR A 70 11.61 19.42 -2.38
N ASN A 71 11.91 20.72 -2.30
CA ASN A 71 11.74 21.52 -1.08
C ASN A 71 10.34 22.15 -0.97
N THR A 72 9.43 21.86 -1.91
CA THR A 72 8.09 22.44 -1.96
C THR A 72 7.03 21.60 -1.27
N VAL A 73 7.36 20.34 -1.03
CA VAL A 73 6.52 19.39 -0.30
C VAL A 73 7.37 18.52 0.61
N GLU A 74 6.82 18.16 1.73
CA GLU A 74 7.42 17.21 2.66
C GLU A 74 6.44 16.13 3.09
N ARG A 75 6.99 15.05 3.62
CA ARG A 75 6.17 13.93 4.10
C ARG A 75 5.46 14.33 5.40
N SER A 76 4.14 14.23 5.40
CA SER A 76 3.32 14.45 6.58
C SER A 76 3.07 13.10 7.30
N GLY A 77 4.00 12.73 8.17
CA GLY A 77 3.93 11.50 8.94
C GLY A 77 4.43 10.24 8.22
N LEU A 78 4.27 9.09 8.87
CA LEU A 78 4.60 7.78 8.30
C LEU A 78 3.43 7.24 7.50
N GLY A 79 3.72 6.76 6.29
CA GLY A 79 2.78 5.97 5.53
C GLY A 79 2.71 4.53 6.03
N GLY A 80 1.64 3.84 5.71
CA GLY A 80 1.46 2.43 6.06
C GLY A 80 0.60 1.70 5.05
N PHE A 81 0.63 0.39 5.13
CA PHE A 81 -0.23 -0.46 4.31
C PHE A 81 -0.63 -1.73 5.04
N PHE A 82 -1.69 -2.32 4.53
CA PHE A 82 -2.15 -3.66 4.84
C PHE A 82 -2.31 -4.42 3.52
N GLY A 83 -1.91 -5.69 3.49
CA GLY A 83 -1.94 -6.52 2.30
C GLY A 83 -2.53 -7.90 2.53
N LEU A 84 -3.23 -8.39 1.51
CA LEU A 84 -3.80 -9.73 1.42
C LEU A 84 -3.43 -10.35 0.07
N GLY A 85 -3.15 -11.64 0.03
CA GLY A 85 -2.85 -12.26 -1.25
C GLY A 85 -2.54 -13.75 -1.19
N PHE A 86 -1.92 -14.21 -2.27
CA PHE A 86 -1.45 -15.56 -2.46
C PHE A 86 0.04 -15.52 -2.72
N GLY A 87 0.78 -16.36 -2.00
CA GLY A 87 2.19 -16.58 -2.24
C GLY A 87 2.46 -17.99 -2.73
N PHE A 88 3.49 -18.18 -3.52
CA PHE A 88 4.00 -19.49 -3.86
C PHE A 88 5.53 -19.51 -3.86
N ASN A 89 6.09 -20.64 -3.47
CA ASN A 89 7.49 -20.91 -3.51
C ASN A 89 7.75 -22.12 -4.43
N TYR A 90 8.61 -21.94 -5.42
CA TYR A 90 9.07 -23.01 -6.30
C TYR A 90 10.50 -23.37 -5.98
N ALA A 91 10.75 -24.62 -5.60
CA ALA A 91 12.07 -25.11 -5.25
C ALA A 91 12.82 -25.66 -6.49
N PHE A 92 13.92 -25.03 -6.87
CA PHE A 92 14.86 -25.57 -7.87
C PHE A 92 15.69 -26.71 -7.25
N THR A 93 16.18 -26.46 -6.04
CA THR A 93 16.91 -27.44 -5.21
C THR A 93 16.32 -27.41 -3.80
N LYS A 94 16.83 -28.26 -2.89
CA LYS A 94 16.43 -28.25 -1.47
C LYS A 94 16.61 -26.87 -0.82
N ASN A 95 17.62 -26.11 -1.24
CA ASN A 95 18.02 -24.87 -0.59
C ASN A 95 17.82 -23.62 -1.44
N ILE A 96 17.55 -23.74 -2.74
CA ILE A 96 17.40 -22.62 -3.66
C ILE A 96 16.08 -22.73 -4.40
N GLY A 97 15.37 -21.62 -4.51
CA GLY A 97 14.08 -21.56 -5.18
C GLY A 97 13.71 -20.16 -5.65
N LEU A 98 12.49 -20.03 -6.11
CA LEU A 98 11.83 -18.80 -6.50
C LEU A 98 10.62 -18.60 -5.59
N SER A 99 10.45 -17.40 -5.06
CA SER A 99 9.26 -16.97 -4.34
C SER A 99 8.55 -15.90 -5.16
N SER A 100 7.25 -16.07 -5.38
CA SER A 100 6.42 -15.11 -6.08
C SER A 100 5.01 -15.13 -5.50
N GLY A 101 4.10 -14.34 -6.08
CA GLY A 101 2.72 -14.25 -5.62
C GLY A 101 1.95 -13.12 -6.27
N LEU A 102 0.73 -12.96 -5.81
CA LEU A 102 -0.12 -11.81 -6.12
C LEU A 102 -0.74 -11.30 -4.82
N GLU A 103 -0.45 -10.07 -4.47
CA GLU A 103 -0.88 -9.43 -3.22
C GLU A 103 -1.58 -8.12 -3.52
N PHE A 104 -2.69 -7.86 -2.86
CA PHE A 104 -3.39 -6.58 -2.92
C PHE A 104 -3.05 -5.78 -1.69
N HIS A 105 -2.40 -4.62 -1.90
CA HIS A 105 -2.01 -3.69 -0.84
C HIS A 105 -2.95 -2.50 -0.82
N PHE A 106 -3.44 -2.20 0.39
CA PHE A 106 -4.21 -1.01 0.71
C PHE A 106 -3.26 -0.03 1.39
N GLU A 107 -2.75 0.92 0.62
CA GLU A 107 -1.68 1.81 1.03
C GLU A 107 -2.22 3.20 1.38
N ARG A 108 -1.57 3.84 2.35
CA ARG A 108 -1.84 5.22 2.72
C ARG A 108 -0.54 5.94 3.00
N PHE A 109 -0.34 7.09 2.36
CA PHE A 109 0.74 8.00 2.68
C PHE A 109 0.27 9.44 2.51
N SER A 110 0.95 10.40 3.13
CA SER A 110 0.56 11.81 3.11
C SER A 110 1.77 12.72 2.94
N PHE A 111 1.48 13.88 2.37
CA PHE A 111 2.43 14.97 2.24
C PHE A 111 1.74 16.30 2.47
N GLU A 112 2.54 17.28 2.86
CA GLU A 112 2.11 18.67 3.06
C GLU A 112 2.97 19.62 2.24
N THR A 113 2.41 20.75 1.91
CA THR A 113 3.09 21.80 1.17
C THR A 113 3.98 22.59 2.11
N THR A 114 5.20 22.88 1.69
CA THR A 114 6.18 23.64 2.48
C THR A 114 6.68 24.86 1.72
N GLY A 115 7.13 25.85 2.48
CA GLY A 115 7.70 27.07 1.91
C GLY A 115 6.67 28.07 1.37
N THR A 116 7.08 28.84 0.38
CA THR A 116 6.27 29.90 -0.24
C THR A 116 5.46 29.44 -1.44
N THR A 117 5.62 28.18 -1.84
CA THR A 117 4.92 27.62 -3.01
C THR A 117 3.52 27.22 -2.64
N VAL A 118 2.55 27.78 -3.33
CA VAL A 118 1.13 27.49 -3.15
C VAL A 118 0.67 26.58 -4.29
N PHE A 119 0.34 25.35 -3.96
CA PHE A 119 -0.24 24.42 -4.91
C PHE A 119 -1.75 24.51 -4.92
N GLN A 120 -2.32 24.54 -6.11
CA GLN A 120 -3.76 24.60 -6.33
C GLN A 120 -4.20 23.52 -7.29
N TYR A 121 -5.48 23.19 -7.24
CA TYR A 121 -6.14 22.35 -8.23
C TYR A 121 -7.63 22.73 -8.32
N ASP A 122 -8.24 22.43 -9.47
CA ASP A 122 -9.65 22.63 -9.66
C ASP A 122 -10.40 21.32 -9.45
N TYR A 123 -11.60 21.41 -8.89
CA TYR A 123 -12.44 20.24 -8.66
C TYR A 123 -13.93 20.56 -8.86
N PHE A 124 -14.68 19.51 -9.18
CA PHE A 124 -16.13 19.52 -9.24
C PHE A 124 -16.65 18.12 -8.86
N ASP A 125 -17.69 18.05 -8.04
CA ASP A 125 -18.34 16.79 -7.61
C ASP A 125 -17.35 15.67 -7.24
N ARG A 126 -16.41 15.95 -6.31
CA ARG A 126 -15.39 15.02 -5.83
C ARG A 126 -14.41 14.50 -6.90
N GLU A 127 -14.33 15.18 -8.03
CA GLU A 127 -13.37 14.89 -9.07
C GLU A 127 -12.41 16.06 -9.28
N ILE A 128 -11.11 15.77 -9.24
CA ILE A 128 -10.08 16.77 -9.55
C ILE A 128 -10.02 16.91 -11.07
N LYS A 129 -10.20 18.13 -11.55
CA LYS A 129 -10.22 18.46 -12.97
C LYS A 129 -8.88 18.96 -13.44
N GLN A 130 -8.47 18.54 -14.62
CA GLN A 130 -7.36 19.16 -15.35
C GLN A 130 -7.96 20.09 -16.42
N ASN A 131 -8.06 21.36 -16.13
CA ASN A 131 -8.51 22.33 -17.12
C ASN A 131 -7.32 22.76 -17.99
N ARG A 132 -7.26 22.21 -19.20
CA ARG A 132 -6.24 22.56 -20.18
C ARG A 132 -6.61 23.81 -20.99
N ASP A 133 -7.88 24.07 -21.19
CA ASP A 133 -8.39 25.02 -22.17
C ASP A 133 -9.10 26.23 -21.56
N GLY A 134 -9.01 26.41 -20.22
CA GLY A 134 -9.61 27.56 -19.55
C GLY A 134 -10.21 27.24 -18.17
N ILE A 135 -10.72 28.28 -17.52
CA ILE A 135 -11.45 28.17 -16.25
C ILE A 135 -12.89 27.81 -16.60
N ASP A 136 -13.30 26.61 -16.28
CA ASP A 136 -14.71 26.25 -16.29
C ASP A 136 -15.39 26.97 -15.13
N ALA A 137 -16.40 27.78 -15.40
CA ALA A 137 -17.08 28.62 -14.41
C ALA A 137 -17.75 27.80 -13.28
N GLU A 138 -17.96 26.51 -13.50
CA GLU A 138 -18.57 25.60 -12.52
C GLU A 138 -17.55 24.96 -11.56
N ASN A 139 -16.24 25.09 -11.80
CA ASN A 139 -15.21 24.46 -10.98
C ASN A 139 -14.83 25.33 -9.78
N PHE A 140 -14.64 24.67 -8.64
CA PHE A 140 -14.04 25.28 -7.46
C PHE A 140 -12.52 25.07 -7.45
N THR A 141 -11.79 26.04 -6.91
CA THR A 141 -10.34 25.95 -6.75
C THR A 141 -10.01 25.66 -5.30
N MET A 142 -9.16 24.65 -5.08
CA MET A 142 -8.60 24.29 -3.80
C MET A 142 -7.14 24.71 -3.72
N THR A 143 -6.78 25.45 -2.69
CA THR A 143 -5.40 25.68 -2.28
C THR A 143 -5.03 24.58 -1.30
N LEU A 144 -4.04 23.77 -1.66
CA LEU A 144 -3.67 22.56 -0.94
C LEU A 144 -2.68 22.85 0.19
N ASP A 145 -3.03 22.44 1.42
CA ASP A 145 -2.12 22.42 2.57
C ASP A 145 -1.56 21.00 2.79
N ASN A 146 -2.45 20.00 2.82
CA ASN A 146 -2.09 18.62 3.07
C ASN A 146 -2.90 17.68 2.17
N ARG A 147 -2.23 16.66 1.61
CA ARG A 147 -2.86 15.59 0.81
C ARG A 147 -2.53 14.23 1.39
N LYS A 148 -3.57 13.45 1.64
CA LYS A 148 -3.47 12.05 2.00
C LYS A 148 -3.86 11.18 0.81
N GLN A 149 -2.91 10.40 0.31
CA GLN A 149 -3.11 9.43 -0.75
C GLN A 149 -3.60 8.10 -0.16
N ASN A 150 -4.68 7.57 -0.70
CA ASN A 150 -5.19 6.23 -0.41
C ASN A 150 -5.16 5.44 -1.71
N THR A 151 -4.37 4.38 -1.78
CA THR A 151 -4.16 3.59 -2.99
C THR A 151 -4.46 2.12 -2.76
N VAL A 152 -4.86 1.46 -3.82
CA VAL A 152 -4.92 -0.01 -3.90
C VAL A 152 -3.98 -0.42 -5.02
N ALA A 153 -3.04 -1.30 -4.71
CA ALA A 153 -2.07 -1.80 -5.67
C ALA A 153 -2.03 -3.33 -5.67
N ALA A 154 -1.86 -3.92 -6.85
CA ALA A 154 -1.53 -5.32 -7.01
C ALA A 154 -0.01 -5.47 -7.05
N ASN A 155 0.55 -6.25 -6.13
CA ASN A 155 1.98 -6.49 -6.00
C ASN A 155 2.33 -7.89 -6.47
N ILE A 156 3.36 -7.97 -7.31
CA ILE A 156 3.90 -9.22 -7.85
C ILE A 156 5.38 -9.26 -7.49
N PRO A 157 5.74 -9.90 -6.35
CA PRO A 157 7.15 -10.14 -6.01
C PRO A 157 7.75 -11.22 -6.91
N ILE A 158 9.00 -11.06 -7.28
CA ILE A 158 9.83 -12.07 -7.99
C ILE A 158 11.15 -12.12 -7.23
N MET A 159 11.26 -13.09 -6.30
CA MET A 159 12.36 -13.15 -5.35
C MET A 159 13.08 -14.50 -5.46
N LEU A 160 14.40 -14.47 -5.56
CA LEU A 160 15.22 -15.66 -5.33
C LEU A 160 15.14 -16.02 -3.84
N LEU A 161 14.91 -17.29 -3.56
CA LEU A 161 14.70 -17.84 -2.23
C LEU A 161 15.87 -18.77 -1.87
N PHE A 162 16.51 -18.50 -0.76
CA PHE A 162 17.55 -19.33 -0.16
C PHE A 162 17.06 -19.86 1.18
N ARG A 163 17.15 -21.15 1.38
CA ARG A 163 16.65 -21.83 2.58
C ARG A 163 17.71 -22.67 3.22
N THR A 164 17.72 -22.75 4.55
CA THR A 164 18.51 -23.73 5.28
C THR A 164 17.90 -25.12 5.15
N ASN A 165 18.61 -26.13 5.57
CA ASN A 165 18.00 -27.41 5.90
C ASN A 165 17.07 -27.25 7.11
N MET A 166 16.20 -28.24 7.33
CA MET A 166 15.34 -28.27 8.51
C MET A 166 16.18 -28.36 9.78
N ILE A 167 15.84 -27.54 10.77
CA ILE A 167 16.40 -27.55 12.12
C ILE A 167 15.23 -27.79 13.06
N GLY A 168 14.97 -29.05 13.38
CA GLY A 168 13.73 -29.45 14.02
C GLY A 168 12.52 -29.19 13.12
N TYR A 169 11.57 -28.41 13.62
CA TYR A 169 10.35 -28.00 12.88
C TYR A 169 10.53 -26.69 12.11
N PHE A 170 11.69 -26.06 12.16
CA PHE A 170 11.95 -24.75 11.59
C PHE A 170 12.91 -24.82 10.42
N ARG A 171 12.70 -23.92 9.48
CA ARG A 171 13.61 -23.63 8.38
C ARG A 171 13.75 -22.12 8.28
N TYR A 172 14.98 -21.65 8.22
CA TYR A 172 15.27 -20.23 8.00
C TYR A 172 15.47 -19.96 6.53
N PHE A 173 15.12 -18.77 6.10
CA PHE A 173 15.29 -18.38 4.71
C PHE A 173 15.64 -16.90 4.56
N GLY A 174 16.29 -16.62 3.44
CA GLY A 174 16.51 -15.27 2.92
C GLY A 174 15.99 -15.17 1.49
N LYS A 175 15.53 -14.00 1.12
CA LYS A 175 15.04 -13.69 -0.24
C LYS A 175 15.68 -12.40 -0.71
N PHE A 176 15.97 -12.31 -2.01
CA PHE A 176 16.28 -11.04 -2.66
C PHE A 176 15.69 -11.00 -4.07
N GLY A 177 15.31 -9.82 -4.55
CA GLY A 177 14.74 -9.70 -5.87
C GLY A 177 13.97 -8.40 -6.07
N LEU A 178 13.01 -8.49 -6.98
CA LEU A 178 12.19 -7.36 -7.40
C LEU A 178 10.75 -7.53 -6.92
N ARG A 179 10.10 -6.41 -6.64
CA ARG A 179 8.69 -6.32 -6.39
C ARG A 179 8.08 -5.29 -7.32
N ASN A 180 7.09 -5.71 -8.11
CA ASN A 180 6.38 -4.87 -9.04
C ASN A 180 4.98 -4.59 -8.50
N SER A 181 4.61 -3.32 -8.44
CA SER A 181 3.33 -2.86 -7.91
C SER A 181 2.56 -2.14 -9.02
N ILE A 182 1.38 -2.65 -9.35
CA ILE A 182 0.48 -2.08 -10.34
C ILE A 182 -0.61 -1.32 -9.59
N LEU A 183 -0.73 -0.03 -9.83
CA LEU A 183 -1.76 0.82 -9.22
C LEU A 183 -3.14 0.48 -9.82
N LEU A 184 -4.06 0.05 -8.97
CA LEU A 184 -5.43 -0.29 -9.37
C LEU A 184 -6.41 0.84 -9.08
N ARG A 185 -6.21 1.54 -7.95
CA ARG A 185 -7.12 2.60 -7.51
C ARG A 185 -6.36 3.67 -6.74
N GLN A 186 -6.74 4.91 -6.96
CA GLN A 186 -6.27 6.08 -6.22
C GLN A 186 -7.46 6.90 -5.73
N ARG A 187 -7.36 7.39 -4.50
CA ARG A 187 -8.24 8.39 -3.89
C ARG A 187 -7.39 9.33 -3.05
N VAL A 188 -7.80 10.60 -2.99
CA VAL A 188 -7.12 11.58 -2.15
C VAL A 188 -8.09 12.19 -1.14
N ASN A 189 -7.55 12.48 0.04
CA ASN A 189 -8.23 13.30 1.05
C ASN A 189 -7.36 14.52 1.26
N ASP A 190 -7.90 15.68 0.95
CA ASP A 190 -7.20 16.94 0.93
C ASP A 190 -7.71 17.86 2.02
N ALA A 191 -6.79 18.62 2.61
CA ALA A 191 -7.10 19.72 3.51
C ALA A 191 -6.49 21.01 2.94
N GLY A 192 -7.22 22.11 3.05
CA GLY A 192 -6.77 23.38 2.54
C GLY A 192 -7.92 24.41 2.43
N ILE A 193 -7.74 25.43 1.62
CA ILE A 193 -8.67 26.56 1.46
C ILE A 193 -9.37 26.44 0.10
N SER A 194 -10.70 26.48 0.10
CA SER A 194 -11.51 26.37 -1.12
C SER A 194 -12.30 27.63 -1.42
N THR A 195 -12.45 27.92 -2.72
CA THR A 195 -13.33 28.98 -3.20
C THR A 195 -14.82 28.65 -3.01
N GLU A 196 -15.19 27.35 -2.88
CA GLU A 196 -16.55 26.91 -2.59
C GLU A 196 -17.10 27.47 -1.28
N ASN A 197 -16.23 27.60 -0.26
CA ASN A 197 -16.59 28.06 1.09
C ASN A 197 -16.01 29.44 1.42
N LEU A 198 -16.02 30.35 0.47
CA LEU A 198 -15.59 31.76 0.69
C LEU A 198 -14.18 31.88 1.30
N GLY A 199 -13.25 31.00 0.96
CA GLY A 199 -11.89 31.01 1.44
C GLY A 199 -11.70 30.42 2.85
N GLN A 200 -12.64 29.63 3.35
CA GLN A 200 -12.48 28.89 4.61
C GLN A 200 -11.71 27.59 4.40
N GLN A 201 -11.05 27.16 5.47
CA GLN A 201 -10.37 25.86 5.48
C GLN A 201 -11.36 24.72 5.49
N ILE A 202 -11.26 23.82 4.54
CA ILE A 202 -12.12 22.66 4.39
C ILE A 202 -11.32 21.37 4.26
N LYS A 203 -12.01 20.23 4.42
CA LYS A 203 -11.49 18.91 4.14
C LYS A 203 -12.35 18.24 3.08
N LEU A 204 -11.74 17.82 1.99
CA LEU A 204 -12.38 17.07 0.93
C LEU A 204 -11.93 15.60 1.03
N GLU A 205 -12.89 14.67 1.11
CA GLU A 205 -12.59 13.26 1.28
C GLU A 205 -12.99 12.43 0.07
N GLY A 206 -12.19 11.41 -0.26
CA GLY A 206 -12.48 10.45 -1.31
C GLY A 206 -12.45 11.02 -2.73
N MET A 207 -11.72 12.12 -2.94
CA MET A 207 -11.59 12.77 -4.24
C MET A 207 -10.94 11.84 -5.26
N ARG A 208 -11.42 11.90 -6.50
CA ARG A 208 -10.80 11.20 -7.64
C ARG A 208 -9.68 12.07 -8.18
N ALA A 209 -8.44 11.64 -8.02
CA ALA A 209 -7.28 12.25 -8.66
C ALA A 209 -6.81 11.32 -9.79
N ALA A 210 -7.14 11.65 -11.02
CA ALA A 210 -6.65 10.89 -12.16
C ALA A 210 -5.18 11.25 -12.46
N ASN A 211 -4.37 10.25 -12.80
CA ASN A 211 -3.01 10.38 -13.34
C ASN A 211 -1.93 11.05 -12.46
N ASP A 212 -2.16 11.32 -11.19
CA ASP A 212 -1.12 11.88 -10.32
C ASP A 212 -0.01 10.86 -10.01
N LEU A 213 -0.37 9.58 -9.85
CA LEU A 213 0.57 8.52 -9.50
C LEU A 213 0.94 7.67 -10.71
N PHE A 214 2.20 7.23 -10.72
CA PHE A 214 2.70 6.32 -11.75
C PHE A 214 2.07 4.93 -11.56
N PHE A 215 1.57 4.35 -12.65
CA PHE A 215 0.78 3.13 -12.59
C PHE A 215 1.60 1.87 -12.26
N LEU A 216 2.90 1.85 -12.62
CA LEU A 216 3.80 0.71 -12.38
C LEU A 216 4.99 1.15 -11.53
N ARG A 217 5.06 0.64 -10.30
CA ARG A 217 6.18 0.91 -9.39
C ARG A 217 7.00 -0.37 -9.23
N THR A 218 8.31 -0.25 -9.35
CA THR A 218 9.24 -1.35 -9.16
C THR A 218 10.20 -1.02 -8.03
N SER A 219 10.45 -1.99 -7.16
CA SER A 219 11.39 -1.91 -6.06
C SER A 219 12.29 -3.14 -6.03
N ALA A 220 13.52 -2.97 -5.59
CA ALA A 220 14.44 -4.07 -5.28
C ALA A 220 14.49 -4.24 -3.76
N GLY A 221 14.56 -5.47 -3.29
CA GLY A 221 14.54 -5.70 -1.86
C GLY A 221 15.11 -7.04 -1.43
N ILE A 222 15.23 -7.12 -0.11
CA ILE A 222 15.64 -8.30 0.62
C ILE A 222 14.59 -8.60 1.68
N ALA A 223 14.40 -9.89 1.97
CA ALA A 223 13.58 -10.33 3.09
C ALA A 223 14.26 -11.52 3.77
N ALA A 224 14.00 -11.70 5.05
CA ALA A 224 14.45 -12.86 5.81
C ALA A 224 13.33 -13.32 6.74
N GLY A 225 13.32 -14.61 7.04
CA GLY A 225 12.25 -15.15 7.85
C GLY A 225 12.48 -16.60 8.27
N THR A 226 11.43 -17.14 8.86
CA THR A 226 11.38 -18.52 9.30
C THR A 226 10.10 -19.18 8.80
N GLU A 227 10.21 -20.43 8.45
CA GLU A 227 9.10 -21.32 8.10
C GLU A 227 8.97 -22.37 9.21
N TRP A 228 7.82 -22.40 9.86
CA TRP A 228 7.47 -23.36 10.89
C TRP A 228 6.57 -24.43 10.30
N ASN A 229 7.10 -25.66 10.21
CA ASN A 229 6.35 -26.82 9.72
C ASN A 229 5.66 -27.51 10.90
N PHE A 230 4.40 -27.18 11.16
CA PHE A 230 3.65 -27.71 12.28
C PHE A 230 2.75 -28.91 11.89
N ALA A 231 2.57 -29.14 10.59
CA ALA A 231 1.86 -30.31 10.07
C ALA A 231 2.58 -30.88 8.85
N ALA A 232 2.26 -32.12 8.47
CA ALA A 232 2.93 -32.84 7.39
C ALA A 232 2.87 -32.11 6.03
N THR A 233 1.85 -31.30 5.80
CA THR A 233 1.64 -30.58 4.52
C THR A 233 1.51 -29.09 4.68
N THR A 234 1.47 -28.57 5.92
CA THR A 234 1.18 -27.16 6.20
C THR A 234 2.29 -26.52 7.00
N SER A 235 2.71 -25.36 6.58
CA SER A 235 3.69 -24.55 7.28
C SER A 235 3.27 -23.09 7.39
N LEU A 236 3.72 -22.43 8.44
CA LEU A 236 3.57 -20.99 8.64
C LEU A 236 4.91 -20.32 8.38
N SER A 237 4.96 -19.46 7.39
CA SER A 237 6.14 -18.63 7.10
C SER A 237 5.92 -17.23 7.67
N ILE A 238 6.89 -16.71 8.41
CA ILE A 238 6.90 -15.33 8.89
C ILE A 238 8.17 -14.67 8.38
N GLU A 239 8.04 -13.52 7.74
CA GLU A 239 9.17 -12.80 7.16
C GLU A 239 9.11 -11.30 7.44
N ALA A 240 10.28 -10.68 7.50
CA ALA A 240 10.46 -9.25 7.48
C ALA A 240 11.29 -8.86 6.26
N GLY A 241 10.88 -7.83 5.55
CA GLY A 241 11.54 -7.40 4.32
C GLY A 241 11.68 -5.89 4.23
N PHE A 242 12.68 -5.46 3.47
CA PHE A 242 12.89 -4.08 3.09
C PHE A 242 13.05 -3.98 1.58
N TYR A 243 12.28 -3.06 0.97
CA TYR A 243 12.24 -2.86 -0.47
C TYR A 243 12.51 -1.39 -0.79
N TYR A 244 13.54 -1.14 -1.58
CA TYR A 244 13.90 0.19 -2.07
C TYR A 244 13.25 0.43 -3.44
N GLY A 245 12.35 1.42 -3.53
CA GLY A 245 11.71 1.80 -4.78
C GLY A 245 12.62 2.71 -5.61
N PHE A 246 12.92 2.28 -6.82
CA PHE A 246 13.73 3.05 -7.76
C PHE A 246 12.92 3.68 -8.89
N THR A 247 11.65 3.33 -9.03
CA THR A 247 10.72 4.05 -9.91
C THR A 247 10.05 5.21 -9.17
N PRO A 248 9.76 6.32 -9.84
CA PRO A 248 9.05 7.42 -9.24
C PRO A 248 7.63 7.02 -8.86
N ILE A 249 7.10 7.59 -7.76
CA ILE A 249 5.70 7.39 -7.38
C ILE A 249 4.75 8.31 -8.15
N PHE A 250 5.20 9.52 -8.49
CA PHE A 250 4.38 10.49 -9.20
C PHE A 250 4.66 10.46 -10.70
N ASN A 251 3.62 10.66 -11.47
CA ASN A 251 3.72 10.81 -12.91
C ASN A 251 4.42 12.15 -13.23
N GLY A 252 5.24 12.16 -14.30
CA GLY A 252 6.01 13.35 -14.68
C GLY A 252 7.36 13.54 -14.01
N ASN A 253 7.68 12.78 -12.96
CA ASN A 253 9.01 12.72 -12.33
C ASN A 253 9.66 14.09 -12.05
N GLY A 254 8.92 15.03 -11.47
CA GLY A 254 9.41 16.37 -11.11
C GLY A 254 9.48 17.37 -12.28
N LYS A 255 9.10 16.98 -13.47
CA LYS A 255 9.06 17.89 -14.63
C LYS A 255 7.74 18.65 -14.69
N GLU A 256 7.76 19.80 -15.34
CA GLU A 256 6.52 20.45 -15.76
C GLU A 256 5.77 19.51 -16.69
N ASN A 257 4.61 19.07 -16.24
CA ASN A 257 3.83 18.09 -16.97
C ASN A 257 2.39 18.55 -17.15
N ARG A 258 2.09 19.07 -18.31
CA ARG A 258 0.73 19.44 -18.69
C ARG A 258 -0.22 18.25 -18.74
N ASN A 259 0.29 17.02 -18.80
CA ASN A 259 -0.49 15.82 -19.10
C ASN A 259 -0.68 14.86 -17.91
N GLY A 260 0.06 15.00 -16.81
CA GLY A 260 0.09 14.01 -15.75
C GLY A 260 -0.12 14.53 -14.32
N SER A 261 0.05 15.82 -14.05
CA SER A 261 -0.19 16.38 -12.73
C SER A 261 -1.52 17.12 -12.67
N THR A 262 -2.24 16.95 -11.56
CA THR A 262 -3.45 17.73 -11.27
C THR A 262 -3.14 19.01 -10.49
N LEU A 263 -1.96 19.10 -9.89
CA LEU A 263 -1.53 20.26 -9.08
C LEU A 263 -0.81 21.28 -9.94
N TYR A 264 -1.12 22.55 -9.74
CA TYR A 264 -0.47 23.68 -10.41
C TYR A 264 -0.10 24.79 -9.45
N GLU A 265 0.87 25.58 -9.83
CA GLU A 265 1.22 26.89 -9.26
C GLU A 265 0.71 27.98 -10.21
N VAL A 266 0.36 29.13 -9.67
CA VAL A 266 0.09 30.32 -10.50
C VAL A 266 1.36 31.18 -10.54
N LYS A 267 1.95 31.33 -11.73
CA LYS A 267 3.12 32.18 -12.00
C LYS A 267 2.80 33.17 -13.09
N ASN A 268 2.98 34.46 -12.79
CA ASN A 268 2.68 35.53 -13.72
C ASN A 268 1.26 35.48 -14.33
N GLY A 269 0.27 34.98 -13.57
CA GLY A 269 -1.10 34.81 -14.02
C GLY A 269 -1.35 33.53 -14.82
N GLU A 270 -0.33 32.71 -15.09
CA GLU A 270 -0.48 31.44 -15.79
C GLU A 270 -0.43 30.24 -14.86
N ARG A 271 -1.15 29.16 -15.19
CA ARG A 271 -1.15 27.88 -14.46
C ARG A 271 -0.01 27.01 -14.92
N VAL A 272 0.93 26.75 -14.05
CA VAL A 272 2.07 25.86 -14.30
C VAL A 272 1.87 24.55 -13.54
N TYR A 273 1.49 23.49 -14.26
CA TYR A 273 1.29 22.16 -13.68
C TYR A 273 2.62 21.55 -13.28
N ARG A 274 2.68 21.06 -12.05
CA ARG A 274 3.89 20.48 -11.45
C ARG A 274 3.62 19.07 -10.95
N SER A 275 4.56 18.18 -11.21
CA SER A 275 4.61 16.90 -10.55
C SER A 275 5.76 16.86 -9.54
N PHE A 276 5.64 15.97 -8.56
CA PHE A 276 6.69 15.81 -7.57
C PHE A 276 7.64 14.68 -7.99
N LYS A 277 8.92 14.85 -7.69
CA LYS A 277 9.89 13.77 -7.79
C LYS A 277 9.99 13.11 -6.41
N ALA A 278 9.55 11.88 -6.31
CA ALA A 278 9.60 11.12 -5.07
C ALA A 278 9.74 9.63 -5.33
N ASN A 279 10.48 8.96 -4.46
CA ASN A 279 10.63 7.51 -4.41
C ASN A 279 10.03 6.97 -3.11
N GLN A 280 9.67 5.69 -3.08
CA GLN A 280 9.07 5.07 -1.91
C GLN A 280 9.80 3.79 -1.53
N SER A 281 10.30 3.74 -0.31
CA SER A 281 10.82 2.51 0.29
C SER A 281 9.77 1.89 1.21
N VAL A 282 9.82 0.58 1.36
CA VAL A 282 8.81 -0.19 2.09
C VAL A 282 9.50 -1.11 3.09
N PHE A 283 9.10 -1.03 4.34
CA PHE A 283 9.36 -2.07 5.35
C PHE A 283 8.10 -2.90 5.51
N GLU A 284 8.22 -4.22 5.42
CA GLU A 284 7.10 -5.16 5.41
C GLU A 284 7.33 -6.28 6.41
N ILE A 285 6.27 -6.65 7.14
CA ILE A 285 6.17 -7.92 7.86
C ILE A 285 5.06 -8.71 7.19
N LYS A 286 5.34 -9.98 6.90
CA LYS A 286 4.43 -10.86 6.18
C LYS A 286 4.33 -12.23 6.85
N ALA A 287 3.13 -12.74 6.92
CA ALA A 287 2.83 -14.12 7.30
C ALA A 287 2.19 -14.85 6.12
N ILE A 288 2.65 -16.07 5.84
CA ILE A 288 2.12 -16.92 4.75
C ILE A 288 1.80 -18.29 5.32
N LEU A 289 0.55 -18.71 5.19
CA LEU A 289 0.14 -20.08 5.49
C LEU A 289 0.29 -20.91 4.21
N LEU A 290 1.31 -21.77 4.18
CA LEU A 290 1.68 -22.60 3.02
C LEU A 290 1.14 -24.02 3.17
N PHE A 291 0.70 -24.62 2.07
CA PHE A 291 0.19 -25.99 1.98
C PHE A 291 0.49 -26.67 0.65
#